data_b2aa93d73e6a6619252a4e23ef921889
#
_entry.id   b2aa93d73e6a6619252a4e23ef921889
#
_cell.length_a   1.000
_cell.length_b   1.000
_cell.length_c   1.000
_cell.angle_alpha   90.00
_cell.angle_beta   90.00
_cell.angle_gamma   90.00
#
_symmetry.space_group_name_H-M   'P 1'
#
loop_
_entity.id
_entity.type
_entity.pdbx_description
1 polymer ?
#
loop_
_entity_poly.entity_id
_entity_poly.type
_entity_poly.pdbx_seq_one_letter_code
_entity_poly.pdbx_strand_id
1 'polypeptide(L)'
;DLTDITLVCQDWGSLLGLRLAAENPERFRAIVVGNGMLPTGDQKVPKAFQLWKNFALYSPVFPIARIIDSGTFKKLGPDERRAYNAPFPSKKYKAGARAFPKLVPVTPDDPASDANRNAWKVLEQWHKPFLTTFSNGDPITRGGDKFMQERIPGAKGQPHQTLVGGHFLQEDSPVQFARAVNALIAGLES
;
A
#
# COMPACT_ATOMS: atom_id res chain seq x y z
N ASP A 1 14.05 -21.32 -1.76
CA ASP A 1 13.18 -20.44 -2.54
C ASP A 1 11.74 -20.63 -2.11
N LEU A 2 11.01 -19.51 -1.83
CA LEU A 2 9.62 -19.55 -1.46
C LEU A 2 8.75 -19.61 -2.71
N THR A 3 7.72 -20.44 -2.69
CA THR A 3 6.65 -20.56 -3.67
C THR A 3 5.30 -20.57 -2.97
N ASP A 4 4.20 -20.54 -3.69
CA ASP A 4 2.85 -20.57 -3.15
C ASP A 4 2.57 -19.42 -2.16
N ILE A 5 3.10 -18.25 -2.46
CA ILE A 5 3.06 -17.07 -1.61
C ILE A 5 1.70 -16.38 -1.71
N THR A 6 1.06 -16.09 -0.59
CA THR A 6 0.01 -15.07 -0.51
C THR A 6 0.66 -13.73 -0.14
N LEU A 7 0.70 -12.80 -1.10
CA LEU A 7 1.20 -11.45 -0.87
C LEU A 7 0.15 -10.63 -0.11
N VAL A 8 0.54 -10.02 1.00
CA VAL A 8 -0.27 -9.01 1.70
C VAL A 8 0.54 -7.72 1.73
N CYS A 9 0.01 -6.66 1.15
CA CYS A 9 0.74 -5.41 1.00
C CYS A 9 -0.12 -4.16 1.20
N GLN A 10 0.52 -3.08 1.64
CA GLN A 10 -0.09 -1.78 1.89
C GLN A 10 0.91 -0.67 1.57
N ASP A 11 0.45 0.47 1.08
CA ASP A 11 1.26 1.66 0.76
C ASP A 11 2.50 1.31 -0.09
N TRP A 12 3.69 1.63 0.36
CA TRP A 12 4.95 1.25 -0.29
C TRP A 12 5.11 -0.26 -0.48
N GLY A 13 4.52 -1.05 0.42
CA GLY A 13 4.47 -2.51 0.25
C GLY A 13 3.75 -2.90 -1.04
N SER A 14 2.76 -2.13 -1.49
CA SER A 14 2.09 -2.39 -2.78
C SER A 14 2.94 -2.00 -3.98
N LEU A 15 3.68 -0.89 -3.93
CA LEU A 15 4.58 -0.49 -5.01
C LEU A 15 5.69 -1.53 -5.25
N LEU A 16 6.22 -2.11 -4.17
CA LEU A 16 7.24 -3.15 -4.24
C LEU A 16 6.63 -4.53 -4.53
N GLY A 17 5.60 -4.92 -3.77
CA GLY A 17 5.00 -6.25 -3.81
C GLY A 17 4.30 -6.55 -5.14
N LEU A 18 3.53 -5.61 -5.68
CA LEU A 18 2.87 -5.79 -6.98
C LEU A 18 3.87 -5.95 -8.12
N ARG A 19 5.00 -5.24 -8.07
CA ARG A 19 6.09 -5.45 -9.02
C ARG A 19 6.74 -6.82 -8.86
N LEU A 20 7.06 -7.21 -7.63
CA LEU A 20 7.63 -8.54 -7.37
C LEU A 20 6.69 -9.65 -7.84
N ALA A 21 5.39 -9.53 -7.60
CA ALA A 21 4.40 -10.49 -8.06
C ALA A 21 4.29 -10.52 -9.58
N ALA A 22 4.33 -9.36 -10.25
CA ALA A 22 4.29 -9.28 -11.70
C ALA A 22 5.57 -9.80 -12.37
N GLU A 23 6.73 -9.60 -11.74
CA GLU A 23 8.03 -10.06 -12.23
C GLU A 23 8.27 -11.57 -11.96
N ASN A 24 7.53 -12.18 -11.00
CA ASN A 24 7.67 -13.58 -10.60
C ASN A 24 6.29 -14.22 -10.37
N PRO A 25 5.37 -14.20 -11.34
CA PRO A 25 3.96 -14.58 -11.13
C PRO A 25 3.79 -16.04 -10.67
N GLU A 26 4.70 -16.92 -11.02
CA GLU A 26 4.69 -18.34 -10.65
C GLU A 26 4.86 -18.57 -9.15
N ARG A 27 5.51 -17.64 -8.44
CA ARG A 27 5.76 -17.75 -7.00
C ARG A 27 4.55 -17.42 -6.14
N PHE A 28 3.60 -16.66 -6.67
CA PHE A 28 2.46 -16.13 -5.91
C PHE A 28 1.18 -16.84 -6.28
N ARG A 29 0.43 -17.30 -5.27
CA ARG A 29 -0.91 -17.90 -5.43
C ARG A 29 -2.05 -16.88 -5.29
N ALA A 30 -1.85 -15.82 -4.51
CA ALA A 30 -2.85 -14.78 -4.28
C ALA A 30 -2.22 -13.46 -3.87
N ILE A 31 -2.97 -12.37 -4.01
CA ILE A 31 -2.57 -11.02 -3.60
C ILE A 31 -3.69 -10.37 -2.78
N VAL A 32 -3.33 -9.73 -1.68
CA VAL A 32 -4.19 -8.84 -0.89
C VAL A 32 -3.57 -7.45 -0.85
N VAL A 33 -4.32 -6.44 -1.26
CA VAL A 33 -3.89 -5.04 -1.23
C VAL A 33 -4.79 -4.25 -0.29
N GLY A 34 -4.20 -3.63 0.72
CA GLY A 34 -4.84 -2.63 1.57
C GLY A 34 -4.23 -1.26 1.33
N ASN A 35 -5.04 -0.20 1.12
CA ASN A 35 -4.56 1.17 0.91
C ASN A 35 -3.27 1.25 0.08
N GLY A 36 -3.29 0.67 -1.12
CA GLY A 36 -2.12 0.49 -1.96
C GLY A 36 -2.26 1.14 -3.32
N MET A 37 -1.16 1.20 -4.05
CA MET A 37 -1.11 1.75 -5.40
C MET A 37 0.07 1.16 -6.18
N LEU A 38 0.01 1.29 -7.50
CA LEU A 38 1.16 1.08 -8.40
C LEU A 38 1.13 2.17 -9.48
N PRO A 39 1.55 3.41 -9.15
CA PRO A 39 1.47 4.54 -10.08
C PRO A 39 2.49 4.40 -11.21
N THR A 40 2.10 4.85 -12.40
CA THR A 40 2.94 4.88 -13.61
C THR A 40 3.37 6.29 -14.01
N GLY A 41 2.97 7.29 -13.22
CA GLY A 41 3.20 8.70 -13.54
C GLY A 41 2.27 9.29 -14.61
N ASP A 42 1.40 8.48 -15.21
CA ASP A 42 0.46 8.91 -16.25
C ASP A 42 -0.82 9.50 -15.65
N GLN A 43 -1.11 9.20 -14.37
CA GLN A 43 -2.31 9.66 -13.69
C GLN A 43 -2.07 11.00 -12.98
N LYS A 44 -3.15 11.76 -12.80
CA LYS A 44 -3.09 12.98 -12.00
C LYS A 44 -2.74 12.65 -10.54
N VAL A 45 -1.68 13.29 -10.06
CA VAL A 45 -1.21 13.12 -8.67
C VAL A 45 -2.24 13.69 -7.68
N PRO A 46 -2.70 12.90 -6.68
CA PRO A 46 -3.60 13.41 -5.65
C PRO A 46 -2.98 14.57 -4.87
N LYS A 47 -3.76 15.63 -4.60
CA LYS A 47 -3.30 16.78 -3.81
C LYS A 47 -2.75 16.37 -2.43
N ALA A 48 -3.39 15.40 -1.78
CA ALA A 48 -2.94 14.87 -0.49
C ALA A 48 -1.54 14.28 -0.57
N PHE A 49 -1.24 13.49 -1.62
CA PHE A 49 0.10 12.95 -1.85
C PHE A 49 1.12 14.06 -2.15
N GLN A 50 0.76 15.06 -2.95
CA GLN A 50 1.64 16.21 -3.24
C GLN A 50 2.03 16.96 -1.96
N LEU A 51 1.07 17.22 -1.08
CA LEU A 51 1.31 17.86 0.22
C LEU A 51 2.20 16.99 1.10
N TRP A 52 1.93 15.70 1.18
CA TRP A 52 2.76 14.74 1.90
C TRP A 52 4.20 14.71 1.37
N LYS A 53 4.40 14.59 0.05
CA LYS A 53 5.71 14.59 -0.60
C LYS A 53 6.50 15.86 -0.25
N ASN A 54 5.88 17.04 -0.36
CA ASN A 54 6.51 18.32 -0.04
C ASN A 54 6.87 18.40 1.45
N PHE A 55 5.97 17.98 2.33
CA PHE A 55 6.25 17.93 3.77
C PHE A 55 7.44 16.99 4.07
N ALA A 56 7.43 15.78 3.53
CA ALA A 56 8.49 14.80 3.77
C ALA A 56 9.87 15.32 3.33
N LEU A 57 9.94 16.01 2.18
CA LEU A 57 11.20 16.48 1.61
C LEU A 57 11.71 17.75 2.28
N TYR A 58 10.85 18.72 2.57
CA TYR A 58 11.25 20.08 2.89
C TYR A 58 10.99 20.51 4.35
N SER A 59 10.14 19.78 5.09
CA SER A 59 9.88 20.16 6.49
C SER A 59 11.15 20.08 7.35
N PRO A 60 11.45 21.08 8.19
CA PRO A 60 12.57 21.03 9.12
C PRO A 60 12.39 19.97 10.20
N VAL A 61 11.14 19.60 10.50
CA VAL A 61 10.76 18.59 11.50
C VAL A 61 10.07 17.40 10.83
N PHE A 62 10.34 16.19 11.35
CA PHE A 62 9.71 14.96 10.85
C PHE A 62 9.35 14.05 12.04
N PRO A 63 8.23 14.35 12.73
CA PRO A 63 7.82 13.63 13.94
C PRO A 63 7.06 12.35 13.57
N ILE A 64 7.76 11.21 13.56
CA ILE A 64 7.25 9.92 13.05
C ILE A 64 5.89 9.56 13.67
N ALA A 65 5.81 9.43 15.00
CA ALA A 65 4.56 9.02 15.65
C ALA A 65 3.40 9.99 15.39
N ARG A 66 3.66 11.30 15.24
CA ARG A 66 2.61 12.28 14.89
C ARG A 66 2.14 12.14 13.44
N ILE A 67 3.05 11.76 12.53
CA ILE A 67 2.70 11.48 11.13
C ILE A 67 1.77 10.28 11.08
N ILE A 68 2.12 9.18 11.75
CA ILE A 68 1.26 7.99 11.83
C ILE A 68 -0.11 8.36 12.43
N ASP A 69 -0.11 9.04 13.58
CA ASP A 69 -1.31 9.48 14.29
C ASP A 69 -2.22 10.42 13.45
N SER A 70 -1.64 11.18 12.52
CA SER A 70 -2.42 12.01 11.59
C SER A 70 -3.08 11.22 10.47
N GLY A 71 -2.55 10.04 10.15
CA GLY A 71 -3.07 9.13 9.13
C GLY A 71 -3.96 8.03 9.69
N THR A 72 -4.29 8.05 10.99
CA THR A 72 -5.20 7.11 11.65
C THR A 72 -6.46 7.81 12.15
N PHE A 73 -7.56 7.07 12.26
CA PHE A 73 -8.79 7.53 12.93
C PHE A 73 -8.67 7.35 14.45
N LYS A 74 -8.18 6.18 14.87
CA LYS A 74 -7.83 5.91 16.26
C LYS A 74 -6.54 6.62 16.61
N LYS A 75 -6.54 7.41 17.70
CA LYS A 75 -5.32 8.05 18.18
C LYS A 75 -4.40 7.04 18.87
N LEU A 76 -3.11 7.12 18.53
CA LEU A 76 -2.10 6.27 19.13
C LEU A 76 -1.94 6.56 20.63
N GLY A 77 -1.84 5.52 21.43
CA GLY A 77 -1.49 5.60 22.84
C GLY A 77 -0.02 5.95 23.07
N PRO A 78 0.39 6.24 24.33
CA PRO A 78 1.77 6.59 24.62
C PRO A 78 2.80 5.51 24.27
N ASP A 79 2.42 4.24 24.43
CA ASP A 79 3.31 3.09 24.14
C ASP A 79 3.48 2.89 22.63
N GLU A 80 2.41 2.96 21.88
CA GLU A 80 2.42 2.90 20.41
C GLU A 80 3.27 4.04 19.83
N ARG A 81 3.13 5.27 20.37
CA ARG A 81 3.97 6.41 19.95
C ARG A 81 5.45 6.19 20.27
N ARG A 82 5.76 5.58 21.42
CA ARG A 82 7.15 5.21 21.75
C ARG A 82 7.69 4.16 20.80
N ALA A 83 6.91 3.13 20.49
CA ALA A 83 7.26 2.07 19.55
C ALA A 83 7.56 2.63 18.15
N TYR A 84 6.69 3.49 17.60
CA TYR A 84 6.93 4.11 16.30
C TYR A 84 8.14 5.05 16.26
N ASN A 85 8.47 5.71 17.36
CA ASN A 85 9.65 6.59 17.44
C ASN A 85 10.96 5.82 17.67
N ALA A 86 10.91 4.63 18.24
CA ALA A 86 12.10 3.87 18.66
C ALA A 86 13.12 3.62 17.54
N PRO A 87 12.73 3.30 16.28
CA PRO A 87 13.69 3.12 15.18
C PRO A 87 14.35 4.43 14.72
N PHE A 88 13.89 5.58 15.19
CA PHE A 88 14.28 6.90 14.69
C PHE A 88 14.87 7.80 15.80
N PRO A 89 15.95 7.38 16.50
CA PRO A 89 16.48 8.10 17.65
C PRO A 89 17.10 9.47 17.30
N SER A 90 17.44 9.70 16.04
CA SER A 90 17.94 10.99 15.57
C SER A 90 17.56 11.28 14.11
N LYS A 91 17.84 12.50 13.64
CA LYS A 91 17.50 12.96 12.29
C LYS A 91 18.05 12.04 11.18
N LYS A 92 19.27 11.51 11.34
CA LYS A 92 19.93 10.65 10.35
C LYS A 92 19.15 9.34 10.08
N TYR A 93 18.49 8.79 11.10
CA TYR A 93 17.70 7.56 10.96
C TYR A 93 16.37 7.77 10.21
N LYS A 94 15.95 9.03 10.01
CA LYS A 94 14.73 9.38 9.27
C LYS A 94 14.96 9.57 7.77
N ALA A 95 16.19 9.43 7.29
CA ALA A 95 16.55 9.72 5.89
C ALA A 95 15.75 8.86 4.90
N GLY A 96 15.63 7.56 5.15
CA GLY A 96 14.84 6.66 4.32
C GLY A 96 13.36 7.07 4.27
N ALA A 97 12.72 7.22 5.44
CA ALA A 97 11.30 7.61 5.52
C ALA A 97 11.01 8.94 4.80
N ARG A 98 11.96 9.88 4.81
CA ARG A 98 11.85 11.15 4.08
C ARG A 98 12.06 11.01 2.57
N ALA A 99 12.90 10.05 2.15
CA ALA A 99 13.24 9.87 0.74
C ALA A 99 12.14 9.11 -0.04
N PHE A 100 11.45 8.19 0.59
CA PHE A 100 10.45 7.33 -0.07
C PHE A 100 9.41 8.09 -0.91
N PRO A 101 8.78 9.18 -0.45
CA PRO A 101 7.81 9.90 -1.26
C PRO A 101 8.38 10.51 -2.56
N LYS A 102 9.69 10.74 -2.61
CA LYS A 102 10.36 11.21 -3.84
C LYS A 102 10.42 10.11 -4.92
N LEU A 103 10.47 8.85 -4.52
CA LEU A 103 10.65 7.70 -5.41
C LEU A 103 9.33 7.22 -6.03
N VAL A 104 8.18 7.76 -5.60
CA VAL A 104 6.88 7.45 -6.20
C VAL A 104 6.79 8.14 -7.57
N PRO A 105 6.54 7.42 -8.66
CA PRO A 105 6.36 8.01 -9.97
C PRO A 105 5.19 8.99 -10.02
N VAL A 106 5.48 10.23 -10.41
CA VAL A 106 4.48 11.32 -10.52
C VAL A 106 4.44 11.93 -11.92
N THR A 107 5.39 11.55 -12.77
CA THR A 107 5.46 11.90 -14.18
C THR A 107 5.73 10.66 -15.03
N PRO A 108 5.34 10.66 -16.32
CA PRO A 108 5.59 9.54 -17.22
C PRO A 108 7.07 9.15 -17.36
N ASP A 109 7.97 10.12 -17.17
CA ASP A 109 9.42 9.97 -17.35
C ASP A 109 10.16 9.60 -16.05
N ASP A 110 9.43 9.40 -14.95
CA ASP A 110 10.06 8.93 -13.70
C ASP A 110 10.73 7.56 -13.91
N PRO A 111 11.91 7.30 -13.31
CA PRO A 111 12.69 6.09 -13.56
C PRO A 111 11.95 4.76 -13.32
N ALA A 112 10.95 4.76 -12.43
CA ALA A 112 10.15 3.57 -12.13
C ALA A 112 8.89 3.43 -13.02
N SER A 113 8.54 4.43 -13.83
CA SER A 113 7.29 4.46 -14.59
C SER A 113 7.17 3.30 -15.58
N ASP A 114 8.21 3.04 -16.37
CA ASP A 114 8.19 1.95 -17.36
C ASP A 114 8.12 0.57 -16.71
N ALA A 115 8.85 0.36 -15.63
CA ALA A 115 8.78 -0.89 -14.87
C ALA A 115 7.38 -1.12 -14.26
N ASN A 116 6.74 -0.06 -13.77
CA ASN A 116 5.37 -0.13 -13.26
C ASN A 116 4.35 -0.38 -14.39
N ARG A 117 4.53 0.24 -15.57
CA ARG A 117 3.69 -0.05 -16.75
C ARG A 117 3.82 -1.52 -17.18
N ASN A 118 5.03 -2.06 -17.18
CA ASN A 118 5.25 -3.48 -17.50
C ASN A 118 4.61 -4.40 -16.45
N ALA A 119 4.70 -4.07 -15.17
CA ALA A 119 3.99 -4.80 -14.13
C ALA A 119 2.47 -4.77 -14.32
N TRP A 120 1.89 -3.63 -14.70
CA TRP A 120 0.45 -3.54 -15.03
C TRP A 120 0.04 -4.46 -16.18
N LYS A 121 0.84 -4.62 -17.23
CA LYS A 121 0.55 -5.57 -18.34
C LYS A 121 0.38 -7.00 -17.83
N VAL A 122 1.15 -7.39 -16.82
CA VAL A 122 1.03 -8.72 -16.19
C VAL A 122 -0.18 -8.77 -15.25
N LEU A 123 -0.37 -7.74 -14.42
CA LEU A 123 -1.51 -7.67 -13.49
C LEU A 123 -2.85 -7.64 -14.21
N GLU A 124 -2.95 -7.03 -15.38
CA GLU A 124 -4.15 -7.05 -16.25
C GLU A 124 -4.46 -8.44 -16.84
N GLN A 125 -3.52 -9.38 -16.71
CA GLN A 125 -3.69 -10.80 -17.06
C GLN A 125 -3.65 -11.71 -15.83
N TRP A 126 -3.71 -11.14 -14.63
CA TRP A 126 -3.65 -11.88 -13.37
C TRP A 126 -5.00 -12.51 -13.03
N HIS A 127 -5.14 -13.84 -13.21
CA HIS A 127 -6.36 -14.59 -12.94
C HIS A 127 -6.41 -15.22 -11.53
N LYS A 128 -5.28 -15.28 -10.83
CA LYS A 128 -5.25 -15.79 -9.45
C LYS A 128 -5.96 -14.81 -8.50
N PRO A 129 -6.46 -15.25 -7.34
CA PRO A 129 -7.21 -14.39 -6.43
C PRO A 129 -6.49 -13.10 -6.08
N PHE A 130 -7.20 -11.98 -6.25
CA PHE A 130 -6.73 -10.62 -5.97
C PHE A 130 -7.77 -9.88 -5.12
N LEU A 131 -7.50 -9.71 -3.83
CA LEU A 131 -8.40 -9.08 -2.87
C LEU A 131 -7.98 -7.66 -2.56
N THR A 132 -8.93 -6.74 -2.50
CA THR A 132 -8.70 -5.37 -2.00
C THR A 132 -9.42 -5.15 -0.68
N THR A 133 -8.72 -4.52 0.28
CA THR A 133 -9.22 -4.18 1.61
C THR A 133 -8.83 -2.74 1.95
N PHE A 134 -9.49 -1.78 1.31
CA PHE A 134 -9.16 -0.37 1.46
C PHE A 134 -9.96 0.28 2.59
N SER A 135 -9.45 1.35 3.16
CA SER A 135 -10.18 2.14 4.15
C SER A 135 -11.04 3.23 3.50
N ASN A 136 -12.08 3.65 4.22
CA ASN A 136 -12.97 4.73 3.77
C ASN A 136 -12.39 6.14 3.97
N GLY A 137 -11.33 6.29 4.77
CA GLY A 137 -10.76 7.59 5.16
C GLY A 137 -9.37 7.90 4.64
N ASP A 138 -8.75 7.05 3.82
CA ASP A 138 -7.45 7.33 3.24
C ASP A 138 -7.54 8.32 2.07
N PRO A 139 -6.98 9.53 2.18
CA PRO A 139 -6.99 10.50 1.08
C PRO A 139 -5.92 10.25 0.01
N ILE A 140 -4.94 9.37 0.29
CA ILE A 140 -3.78 9.10 -0.59
C ILE A 140 -4.15 8.08 -1.66
N THR A 141 -4.74 6.95 -1.26
CA THR A 141 -5.01 5.81 -2.16
C THR A 141 -6.48 5.67 -2.54
N ARG A 142 -7.33 6.63 -2.15
CA ARG A 142 -8.77 6.61 -2.44
C ARG A 142 -9.07 6.30 -3.91
N GLY A 143 -9.93 5.31 -4.14
CA GLY A 143 -10.32 4.88 -5.49
C GLY A 143 -9.37 3.88 -6.13
N GLY A 144 -8.21 3.61 -5.51
CA GLY A 144 -7.26 2.60 -5.98
C GLY A 144 -7.83 1.18 -5.95
N ASP A 145 -8.71 0.89 -5.00
CA ASP A 145 -9.44 -0.36 -4.92
C ASP A 145 -10.29 -0.60 -6.19
N LYS A 146 -11.09 0.37 -6.58
CA LYS A 146 -11.95 0.29 -7.78
C LYS A 146 -11.12 0.15 -9.04
N PHE A 147 -10.07 0.97 -9.16
CA PHE A 147 -9.16 0.91 -10.29
C PHE A 147 -8.53 -0.49 -10.45
N MET A 148 -8.12 -1.13 -9.36
CA MET A 148 -7.56 -2.49 -9.38
C MET A 148 -8.62 -3.53 -9.68
N GLN A 149 -9.81 -3.44 -9.06
CA GLN A 149 -10.92 -4.37 -9.27
C GLN A 149 -11.41 -4.39 -10.72
N GLU A 150 -11.42 -3.25 -11.39
CA GLU A 150 -11.85 -3.12 -12.79
C GLU A 150 -10.84 -3.70 -13.78
N ARG A 151 -9.55 -3.66 -13.46
CA ARG A 151 -8.46 -4.00 -14.38
C ARG A 151 -7.88 -5.40 -14.19
N ILE A 152 -7.96 -5.95 -12.98
CA ILE A 152 -7.31 -7.22 -12.63
C ILE A 152 -8.36 -8.34 -12.64
N PRO A 153 -8.30 -9.29 -13.60
CA PRO A 153 -9.30 -10.35 -13.72
C PRO A 153 -9.52 -11.18 -12.45
N GLY A 154 -8.45 -11.48 -11.72
CA GLY A 154 -8.50 -12.23 -10.46
C GLY A 154 -9.19 -11.52 -9.30
N ALA A 155 -9.54 -10.23 -9.46
CA ALA A 155 -10.34 -9.50 -8.48
C ALA A 155 -11.84 -9.84 -8.62
N LYS A 156 -12.29 -10.28 -9.79
CA LYS A 156 -13.71 -10.56 -10.02
C LYS A 156 -14.24 -11.65 -9.09
N GLY A 157 -15.32 -11.33 -8.37
CA GLY A 157 -15.97 -12.27 -7.45
C GLY A 157 -15.30 -12.41 -6.09
N GLN A 158 -14.21 -11.70 -5.84
CA GLN A 158 -13.59 -11.71 -4.53
C GLN A 158 -14.39 -10.88 -3.50
N PRO A 159 -14.37 -11.26 -2.21
CA PRO A 159 -15.11 -10.57 -1.15
C PRO A 159 -14.38 -9.28 -0.71
N HIS A 160 -14.25 -8.33 -1.63
CA HIS A 160 -13.63 -7.04 -1.35
C HIS A 160 -14.29 -6.32 -0.17
N GLN A 161 -13.50 -5.64 0.64
CA GLN A 161 -14.00 -4.94 1.82
C GLN A 161 -13.54 -3.48 1.85
N THR A 162 -14.42 -2.61 2.31
CA THR A 162 -14.06 -1.25 2.72
C THR A 162 -14.06 -1.20 4.24
N LEU A 163 -12.88 -0.98 4.83
CA LEU A 163 -12.69 -0.95 6.28
C LEU A 163 -12.83 0.48 6.81
N VAL A 164 -13.17 0.60 8.09
CA VAL A 164 -13.21 1.91 8.77
C VAL A 164 -11.81 2.28 9.21
N GLY A 165 -11.26 3.39 8.71
CA GLY A 165 -9.93 3.83 9.08
C GLY A 165 -9.34 4.88 8.14
N GLY A 166 -8.16 5.36 8.50
CA GLY A 166 -7.31 6.23 7.70
C GLY A 166 -6.33 5.45 6.81
N HIS A 167 -5.17 6.05 6.57
CA HIS A 167 -4.14 5.43 5.74
C HIS A 167 -3.53 4.16 6.37
N PHE A 168 -3.35 4.16 7.69
CA PHE A 168 -2.72 3.05 8.42
C PHE A 168 -3.79 2.05 8.93
N LEU A 169 -4.27 1.19 8.03
CA LEU A 169 -5.27 0.15 8.29
C LEU A 169 -4.92 -0.75 9.46
N GLN A 170 -3.66 -1.09 9.61
CA GLN A 170 -3.13 -1.96 10.66
C GLN A 170 -3.30 -1.36 12.06
N GLU A 171 -3.50 -0.06 12.18
CA GLU A 171 -3.79 0.62 13.44
C GLU A 171 -5.30 0.75 13.70
N ASP A 172 -6.06 1.06 12.65
CA ASP A 172 -7.48 1.36 12.78
C ASP A 172 -8.37 0.12 12.78
N SER A 173 -8.07 -0.84 11.90
CA SER A 173 -8.89 -2.05 11.68
C SER A 173 -8.06 -3.35 11.55
N PRO A 174 -7.12 -3.63 12.49
CA PRO A 174 -6.22 -4.77 12.37
C PRO A 174 -6.94 -6.11 12.34
N VAL A 175 -7.98 -6.28 13.15
CA VAL A 175 -8.74 -7.53 13.25
C VAL A 175 -9.52 -7.80 11.96
N GLN A 176 -10.17 -6.79 11.41
CA GLN A 176 -10.94 -6.90 10.17
C GLN A 176 -10.02 -7.17 8.98
N PHE A 177 -8.89 -6.49 8.93
CA PHE A 177 -7.88 -6.70 7.89
C PHE A 177 -7.33 -8.14 7.95
N ALA A 178 -6.94 -8.62 9.13
CA ALA A 178 -6.46 -9.98 9.31
C ALA A 178 -7.53 -11.04 8.96
N ARG A 179 -8.81 -10.79 9.32
CA ARG A 179 -9.92 -11.70 8.96
C ARG A 179 -10.11 -11.79 7.45
N ALA A 180 -10.01 -10.67 6.72
CA ALA A 180 -10.12 -10.68 5.27
C ALA A 180 -8.98 -11.50 4.62
N VAL A 181 -7.76 -11.35 5.11
CA VAL A 181 -6.59 -12.13 4.67
C VAL A 181 -6.80 -13.62 4.94
N ASN A 182 -7.19 -13.98 6.17
CA ASN A 182 -7.38 -15.37 6.56
C ASN A 182 -8.52 -16.04 5.79
N ALA A 183 -9.61 -15.31 5.54
CA ALA A 183 -10.73 -15.81 4.75
C ALA A 183 -10.32 -16.12 3.30
N LEU A 184 -9.50 -15.26 2.69
CA LEU A 184 -8.95 -15.53 1.36
C LEU A 184 -8.09 -16.79 1.38
N ILE A 185 -7.16 -16.92 2.35
CA ILE A 185 -6.26 -18.07 2.46
C ILE A 185 -7.05 -19.37 2.63
N ALA A 186 -8.03 -19.40 3.52
CA ALA A 186 -8.90 -20.56 3.73
C ALA A 186 -9.66 -20.98 2.46
N GLY A 187 -10.11 -20.00 1.65
CA GLY A 187 -10.75 -20.26 0.35
C GLY A 187 -9.80 -20.80 -0.73
N LEU A 188 -8.48 -20.70 -0.55
CA LEU A 188 -7.49 -21.28 -1.45
C LEU A 188 -7.18 -22.76 -1.14
N GLU A 189 -7.55 -23.20 0.04
CA GLU A 189 -7.30 -24.56 0.53
C GLU A 189 -8.52 -25.50 0.37
N SER A 190 -9.67 -24.93 -0.02
CA SER A 190 -10.93 -25.64 -0.27
C SER A 190 -11.08 -25.99 -1.76
#